data_6ce9d3e59acbc53612c3b3afe360e538
#
_entry.id   6ce9d3e59acbc53612c3b3afe360e538
#
_cell.length_a   1.000
_cell.length_b   1.000
_cell.length_c   1.000
_cell.angle_alpha   90.00
_cell.angle_beta   90.00
_cell.angle_gamma   90.00
#
_symmetry.space_group_name_H-M   'P 1'
#
loop_
_entity.id
_entity.type
_entity.pdbx_description
1 polymer ?
#
loop_
_entity_poly.entity_id
_entity_poly.type
_entity_poly.pdbx_seq_one_letter_code
_entity_poly.pdbx_strand_id
1 'polypeptide(L)'
;MIPSVKIPARRTLVRLFIALISIVANCPSQQASSGPPLASQQPPPYWAFTVDPPNAPPEATGNTPQHVPNSSQSYTLAQIADLFSVPDWHPESHPPMPDIVAHGQKPNLYACAYCHLPNGQGRPENASLTGLPADYLAQQMAAFKSGARKTSEPELLPVKHMIDVAQHADGEQAKAAANYFASLKPKPWIHVVETTQVAKTHAAGWMLVPDEPNILEPIGNRVIEMPTNLKLTELRDDTSGFIAYVPKGSLKKGLFLVDKGGDGTTMPCSGCHGPDLRGQNNVPSIAGRSPSYIVRQLYDLQIGSRSGGATDQMQIPVLKLTMNDMVAIAAYLASLRP
;
A
#
# COMPACT_ATOMS: atom_id res chain seq x y z
N MET A 1 42.61 43.27 89.20
CA MET A 1 41.33 42.55 89.49
C MET A 1 40.25 43.56 89.28
N ILE A 2 39.30 43.31 88.43
CA ILE A 2 38.09 44.09 88.38
C ILE A 2 37.65 44.53 87.05
N PRO A 3 36.39 44.58 86.81
CA PRO A 3 35.80 44.10 85.55
C PRO A 3 35.50 45.27 84.60
N SER A 4 35.54 44.93 83.37
CA SER A 4 35.20 45.77 82.20
C SER A 4 33.70 45.76 81.99
N VAL A 5 33.14 46.99 81.86
CA VAL A 5 31.74 47.30 81.46
C VAL A 5 31.69 47.43 79.94
N LYS A 6 30.85 46.60 79.32
CA LYS A 6 30.54 46.66 77.88
C LYS A 6 29.34 47.51 77.59
N ILE A 7 29.49 48.51 76.70
CA ILE A 7 28.40 49.36 76.14
C ILE A 7 27.92 48.74 74.85
N PRO A 8 26.61 48.55 74.56
CA PRO A 8 26.10 47.99 73.36
C PRO A 8 26.04 49.00 72.22
N ALA A 9 26.55 48.56 71.04
CA ALA A 9 26.47 49.34 69.79
C ALA A 9 25.09 49.13 69.11
N ARG A 10 24.44 50.26 68.87
CA ARG A 10 23.22 50.29 68.01
C ARG A 10 23.57 50.00 66.58
N ARG A 11 23.04 48.94 66.00
CA ARG A 11 23.06 48.66 64.57
C ARG A 11 21.90 49.35 63.86
N THR A 12 22.21 50.28 62.98
CA THR A 12 21.28 50.89 62.03
C THR A 12 21.08 49.91 60.87
N LEU A 13 19.83 49.44 60.68
CA LEU A 13 19.46 48.58 59.54
C LEU A 13 19.23 49.49 58.32
N VAL A 14 20.13 49.50 57.38
CA VAL A 14 19.88 50.05 56.02
C VAL A 14 19.15 48.97 55.21
N ARG A 15 17.87 49.22 54.90
CA ARG A 15 17.10 48.39 53.99
C ARG A 15 17.47 48.71 52.54
N LEU A 16 18.21 47.84 51.91
CA LEU A 16 18.50 47.89 50.50
C LEU A 16 17.31 47.31 49.73
N PHE A 17 16.56 48.15 49.02
CA PHE A 17 15.51 47.70 48.07
C PHE A 17 16.22 47.25 46.78
N ILE A 18 16.31 45.95 46.53
CA ILE A 18 16.73 45.39 45.26
C ILE A 18 15.47 45.33 44.37
N ALA A 19 15.36 46.23 43.39
CA ALA A 19 14.36 46.16 42.35
C ALA A 19 14.75 45.04 41.38
N LEU A 20 14.03 43.90 41.42
CA LEU A 20 14.12 42.87 40.38
C LEU A 20 13.48 43.40 39.10
N ILE A 21 14.29 43.79 38.13
CA ILE A 21 13.85 44.01 36.75
C ILE A 21 13.72 42.64 36.10
N SER A 22 12.49 42.15 35.95
CA SER A 22 12.17 40.94 35.18
C SER A 22 12.35 41.25 33.70
N ILE A 23 13.47 40.89 33.14
CA ILE A 23 13.66 40.90 31.69
C ILE A 23 12.84 39.72 31.14
N VAL A 24 11.65 39.99 30.62
CA VAL A 24 10.90 39.04 29.79
C VAL A 24 11.66 38.91 28.48
N ALA A 25 12.46 37.87 28.35
CA ALA A 25 13.05 37.53 27.09
C ALA A 25 11.92 37.08 26.15
N ASN A 26 11.51 37.95 25.22
CA ASN A 26 10.71 37.58 24.07
C ASN A 26 11.56 36.62 23.22
N CYS A 27 11.41 35.31 23.43
CA CYS A 27 11.82 34.33 22.44
C CYS A 27 10.95 34.56 21.18
N PRO A 28 11.56 34.89 20.02
CA PRO A 28 10.80 34.87 18.78
C PRO A 28 10.28 33.45 18.61
N SER A 29 8.96 33.27 18.58
CA SER A 29 8.34 32.05 18.15
C SER A 29 8.90 31.73 16.75
N GLN A 30 9.79 30.71 16.64
CA GLN A 30 10.16 30.19 15.37
C GLN A 30 8.84 29.71 14.72
N GLN A 31 8.38 30.47 13.74
CA GLN A 31 7.40 29.96 12.77
C GLN A 31 8.06 28.74 12.13
N ALA A 32 7.60 27.56 12.54
CA ALA A 32 7.92 26.34 11.86
C ALA A 32 7.55 26.56 10.39
N SER A 33 8.53 26.48 9.51
CA SER A 33 8.30 26.53 8.06
C SER A 33 7.29 25.42 7.77
N SER A 34 6.06 25.82 7.44
CA SER A 34 4.98 24.89 7.12
C SER A 34 5.23 24.30 5.73
N GLY A 35 6.12 23.33 5.66
CA GLY A 35 6.17 22.43 4.52
C GLY A 35 4.85 21.67 4.38
N PRO A 36 4.59 21.06 3.24
CA PRO A 36 3.37 20.24 3.08
C PRO A 36 3.34 19.14 4.15
N PRO A 37 2.14 18.80 4.70
CA PRO A 37 2.03 17.82 5.77
C PRO A 37 2.50 16.44 5.31
N LEU A 38 3.09 15.66 6.22
CA LEU A 38 3.42 14.27 5.99
C LEU A 38 2.15 13.47 5.67
N ALA A 39 2.29 12.37 4.91
CA ALA A 39 1.14 11.53 4.58
C ALA A 39 0.46 10.97 5.85
N SER A 40 1.24 10.57 6.85
CA SER A 40 0.76 10.07 8.15
C SER A 40 -0.04 11.10 8.99
N GLN A 41 -0.01 12.37 8.61
CA GLN A 41 -0.81 13.44 9.24
C GLN A 41 -2.18 13.61 8.57
N GLN A 42 -2.49 12.82 7.56
CA GLN A 42 -3.75 12.81 6.83
C GLN A 42 -4.44 11.45 7.04
N PRO A 43 -5.78 11.37 6.91
CA PRO A 43 -6.45 10.08 6.91
C PRO A 43 -6.02 9.22 5.71
N PRO A 44 -6.19 7.88 5.79
CA PRO A 44 -5.94 7.00 4.65
C PRO A 44 -6.70 7.48 3.41
N PRO A 45 -6.05 7.63 2.25
CA PRO A 45 -6.72 8.14 1.06
C PRO A 45 -7.68 7.09 0.48
N TYR A 46 -8.98 7.38 0.43
CA TYR A 46 -10.04 6.46 0.02
C TYR A 46 -9.79 5.81 -1.36
N TRP A 47 -9.16 6.53 -2.27
CA TRP A 47 -8.85 6.02 -3.62
C TRP A 47 -7.74 4.94 -3.63
N ALA A 48 -6.93 4.86 -2.57
CA ALA A 48 -5.94 3.80 -2.39
C ALA A 48 -6.43 2.72 -1.41
N PHE A 49 -7.29 3.07 -0.48
CA PHE A 49 -7.90 2.19 0.51
C PHE A 49 -9.39 2.06 0.21
N THR A 50 -9.70 1.44 -0.92
CA THR A 50 -11.07 1.36 -1.45
C THR A 50 -11.91 0.41 -0.61
N VAL A 51 -12.94 0.95 0.02
CA VAL A 51 -13.95 0.22 0.81
C VAL A 51 -15.29 0.33 0.11
N ASP A 52 -15.92 -0.80 -0.14
CA ASP A 52 -17.27 -0.81 -0.73
C ASP A 52 -18.29 -0.21 0.25
N PRO A 53 -19.28 0.52 -0.26
CA PRO A 53 -20.34 1.06 0.60
C PRO A 53 -21.14 -0.07 1.25
N PRO A 54 -21.70 0.15 2.46
CA PRO A 54 -22.45 -0.89 3.19
C PRO A 54 -23.64 -1.50 2.45
N ASN A 55 -24.15 -0.78 1.46
CA ASN A 55 -25.26 -1.21 0.60
C ASN A 55 -24.80 -1.63 -0.80
N ALA A 56 -23.51 -1.93 -0.98
CA ALA A 56 -23.01 -2.46 -2.24
C ALA A 56 -23.82 -3.71 -2.66
N PRO A 57 -24.19 -3.82 -3.92
CA PRO A 57 -24.89 -5.00 -4.40
C PRO A 57 -23.99 -6.24 -4.21
N PRO A 58 -24.57 -7.40 -3.85
CA PRO A 58 -23.78 -8.63 -3.79
C PRO A 58 -23.20 -8.97 -5.16
N GLU A 59 -22.10 -9.73 -5.16
CA GLU A 59 -21.55 -10.24 -6.43
C GLU A 59 -22.64 -10.98 -7.23
N ALA A 60 -22.63 -10.74 -8.54
CA ALA A 60 -23.62 -11.36 -9.43
C ALA A 60 -23.46 -12.89 -9.39
N THR A 61 -24.54 -13.60 -9.18
CA THR A 61 -24.60 -15.07 -9.20
C THR A 61 -25.48 -15.57 -10.33
N GLY A 62 -25.21 -16.75 -10.84
CA GLY A 62 -26.01 -17.36 -11.90
C GLY A 62 -25.33 -18.58 -12.49
N ASN A 63 -26.11 -19.40 -13.19
CA ASN A 63 -25.65 -20.67 -13.77
C ASN A 63 -25.40 -20.59 -15.29
N THR A 64 -25.57 -19.41 -15.90
CA THR A 64 -25.26 -19.21 -17.32
C THR A 64 -23.75 -19.20 -17.52
N PRO A 65 -23.21 -20.06 -18.42
CA PRO A 65 -21.78 -20.05 -18.73
C PRO A 65 -21.31 -18.69 -19.26
N GLN A 66 -20.20 -18.23 -18.74
CA GLN A 66 -19.45 -17.07 -19.21
C GLN A 66 -18.21 -17.52 -19.99
N HIS A 67 -17.73 -16.65 -20.86
CA HIS A 67 -16.54 -16.86 -21.67
C HIS A 67 -15.71 -15.58 -21.70
N VAL A 68 -14.40 -15.73 -21.82
CA VAL A 68 -13.47 -14.62 -22.04
C VAL A 68 -12.72 -14.81 -23.36
N PRO A 69 -12.21 -13.75 -23.98
CA PRO A 69 -11.44 -13.85 -25.22
C PRO A 69 -10.23 -14.79 -25.11
N ASN A 70 -9.94 -15.52 -26.16
CA ASN A 70 -8.77 -16.41 -26.27
C ASN A 70 -8.72 -17.54 -25.21
N SER A 71 -9.85 -17.88 -24.60
CA SER A 71 -9.98 -19.00 -23.69
C SER A 71 -10.97 -20.03 -24.25
N SER A 72 -10.64 -21.30 -24.08
CA SER A 72 -11.57 -22.42 -24.34
C SER A 72 -12.40 -22.79 -23.11
N GLN A 73 -12.10 -22.16 -21.96
CA GLN A 73 -12.76 -22.45 -20.69
C GLN A 73 -14.14 -21.76 -20.60
N SER A 74 -14.98 -22.26 -19.73
CA SER A 74 -16.29 -21.72 -19.47
C SER A 74 -16.64 -21.91 -17.99
N TYR A 75 -17.05 -20.85 -17.32
CA TYR A 75 -17.46 -20.85 -15.92
C TYR A 75 -18.77 -20.09 -15.74
N THR A 76 -19.61 -20.56 -14.84
CA THR A 76 -20.78 -19.81 -14.40
C THR A 76 -20.38 -18.70 -13.43
N LEU A 77 -21.25 -17.67 -13.27
CA LEU A 77 -21.00 -16.64 -12.25
C LEU A 77 -20.88 -17.23 -10.84
N ALA A 78 -21.65 -18.29 -10.54
CA ALA A 78 -21.55 -18.99 -9.26
C ALA A 78 -20.17 -19.64 -9.07
N GLN A 79 -19.56 -20.21 -10.13
CA GLN A 79 -18.21 -20.76 -10.08
C GLN A 79 -17.14 -19.67 -9.97
N ILE A 80 -17.34 -18.52 -10.66
CA ILE A 80 -16.44 -17.37 -10.60
C ILE A 80 -16.43 -16.75 -9.20
N ALA A 81 -17.55 -16.78 -8.50
CA ALA A 81 -17.68 -16.27 -7.13
C ALA A 81 -17.25 -17.26 -6.03
N ASP A 82 -16.85 -18.51 -6.38
CA ASP A 82 -16.43 -19.49 -5.39
C ASP A 82 -15.03 -19.21 -4.86
N LEU A 83 -14.94 -18.74 -3.62
CA LEU A 83 -13.70 -18.47 -2.91
C LEU A 83 -12.75 -19.68 -2.77
N PHE A 84 -13.27 -20.89 -2.97
CA PHE A 84 -12.56 -22.14 -2.75
C PHE A 84 -12.23 -22.91 -4.05
N SER A 85 -12.57 -22.33 -5.20
CA SER A 85 -12.22 -22.90 -6.51
C SER A 85 -12.13 -21.77 -7.52
N VAL A 86 -10.94 -21.51 -8.03
CA VAL A 86 -10.73 -20.33 -8.89
C VAL A 86 -11.08 -20.63 -10.34
N PRO A 87 -11.65 -19.68 -11.10
CA PRO A 87 -11.73 -19.79 -12.54
C PRO A 87 -10.31 -19.64 -13.12
N ASP A 88 -9.88 -20.65 -13.85
CA ASP A 88 -8.61 -20.67 -14.57
C ASP A 88 -8.90 -20.54 -16.08
N TRP A 89 -8.91 -19.28 -16.55
CA TRP A 89 -9.24 -18.99 -17.94
C TRP A 89 -8.14 -19.37 -18.93
N HIS A 90 -6.88 -19.34 -18.49
CA HIS A 90 -5.70 -19.50 -19.35
C HIS A 90 -4.70 -20.50 -18.75
N PRO A 91 -5.09 -21.78 -18.54
CA PRO A 91 -4.24 -22.77 -17.86
C PRO A 91 -2.91 -23.05 -18.58
N GLU A 92 -2.83 -22.71 -19.88
CA GLU A 92 -1.60 -22.81 -20.67
C GLU A 92 -0.59 -21.69 -20.38
N SER A 93 -0.99 -20.63 -19.68
CA SER A 93 -0.17 -19.43 -19.45
C SER A 93 0.73 -19.51 -18.22
N HIS A 94 0.57 -20.54 -17.38
CA HIS A 94 1.28 -20.72 -16.10
C HIS A 94 1.49 -22.22 -15.79
N PRO A 95 2.42 -22.56 -14.87
CA PRO A 95 2.59 -23.94 -14.40
C PRO A 95 1.32 -24.44 -13.69
N PRO A 96 1.15 -25.77 -13.52
CA PRO A 96 0.06 -26.33 -12.72
C PRO A 96 0.04 -25.70 -11.32
N MET A 97 -1.13 -25.24 -10.89
CA MET A 97 -1.33 -24.65 -9.58
C MET A 97 -1.34 -25.73 -8.49
N PRO A 98 -0.62 -25.54 -7.36
CA PRO A 98 -0.82 -26.38 -6.16
C PRO A 98 -2.27 -26.24 -5.65
N ASP A 99 -2.77 -27.26 -4.96
CA ASP A 99 -4.15 -27.29 -4.45
C ASP A 99 -4.52 -26.04 -3.67
N ILE A 100 -3.66 -25.56 -2.79
CA ILE A 100 -3.93 -24.35 -2.00
C ILE A 100 -4.03 -23.09 -2.86
N VAL A 101 -3.44 -23.07 -4.04
CA VAL A 101 -3.51 -21.96 -4.98
C VAL A 101 -4.80 -22.04 -5.79
N ALA A 102 -5.13 -23.20 -6.35
CA ALA A 102 -6.30 -23.43 -7.17
C ALA A 102 -7.58 -23.65 -6.33
N HIS A 103 -7.44 -24.29 -5.19
CA HIS A 103 -8.52 -24.67 -4.30
C HIS A 103 -8.19 -24.24 -2.88
N GLY A 104 -9.17 -23.72 -2.18
CA GLY A 104 -9.04 -23.41 -0.76
C GLY A 104 -9.43 -24.63 0.10
N GLN A 105 -9.38 -24.43 1.40
CA GLN A 105 -9.87 -25.40 2.38
C GLN A 105 -10.97 -24.78 3.22
N LYS A 106 -12.22 -25.24 2.99
CA LYS A 106 -13.38 -24.74 3.76
C LYS A 106 -13.20 -25.00 5.26
N PRO A 107 -13.71 -24.11 6.13
CA PRO A 107 -14.54 -22.94 5.78
C PRO A 107 -13.75 -21.63 5.59
N ASN A 108 -12.47 -21.52 5.98
CA ASN A 108 -11.80 -20.23 6.20
C ASN A 108 -10.52 -20.03 5.39
N LEU A 109 -10.01 -21.05 4.71
CA LEU A 109 -8.80 -20.93 3.90
C LEU A 109 -9.17 -20.83 2.43
N TYR A 110 -9.28 -19.60 1.92
CA TYR A 110 -9.63 -19.33 0.53
C TYR A 110 -8.49 -19.72 -0.42
N ALA A 111 -8.85 -20.07 -1.67
CA ALA A 111 -7.87 -20.32 -2.71
C ALA A 111 -7.03 -19.06 -2.97
N CYS A 112 -5.70 -19.18 -2.96
CA CYS A 112 -4.82 -17.99 -3.10
C CYS A 112 -5.06 -17.28 -4.42
N ALA A 113 -5.24 -18.02 -5.52
CA ALA A 113 -5.46 -17.42 -6.83
C ALA A 113 -6.86 -16.82 -7.00
N TYR A 114 -7.77 -16.99 -6.06
CA TYR A 114 -9.03 -16.25 -6.09
C TYR A 114 -8.81 -14.74 -6.04
N CYS A 115 -7.93 -14.26 -5.16
CA CYS A 115 -7.60 -12.85 -5.03
C CYS A 115 -6.37 -12.46 -5.87
N HIS A 116 -5.35 -13.33 -5.90
CA HIS A 116 -4.09 -13.02 -6.55
C HIS A 116 -4.04 -13.43 -8.03
N LEU A 117 -5.10 -14.04 -8.57
CA LEU A 117 -5.26 -14.60 -9.91
C LEU A 117 -4.27 -15.75 -10.22
N PRO A 118 -4.60 -16.66 -11.17
CA PRO A 118 -3.71 -17.77 -11.53
C PRO A 118 -2.31 -17.33 -11.95
N ASN A 119 -2.18 -16.22 -12.67
CA ASN A 119 -0.91 -15.64 -13.09
C ASN A 119 -0.19 -14.83 -12.00
N GLY A 120 -0.77 -14.68 -10.80
CA GLY A 120 -0.20 -13.97 -9.66
C GLY A 120 -0.21 -12.45 -9.77
N GLN A 121 -0.77 -11.85 -10.82
CA GLN A 121 -0.77 -10.38 -10.98
C GLN A 121 -1.69 -9.68 -9.99
N GLY A 122 -2.75 -10.35 -9.54
CA GLY A 122 -3.74 -9.75 -8.64
C GLY A 122 -4.54 -8.65 -9.32
N ARG A 123 -5.15 -7.80 -8.50
CA ARG A 123 -5.88 -6.59 -8.91
C ARG A 123 -5.46 -5.43 -8.00
N PRO A 124 -5.84 -4.17 -8.25
CA PRO A 124 -5.41 -3.03 -7.42
C PRO A 124 -5.63 -3.17 -5.93
N GLU A 125 -6.70 -3.85 -5.51
CA GLU A 125 -7.01 -4.12 -4.10
C GLU A 125 -6.12 -5.19 -3.48
N ASN A 126 -5.50 -6.05 -4.29
CA ASN A 126 -4.64 -7.15 -3.87
C ASN A 126 -3.17 -6.92 -4.28
N ALA A 127 -2.26 -7.62 -3.62
CA ALA A 127 -0.85 -7.57 -4.02
C ALA A 127 -0.63 -8.40 -5.29
N SER A 128 0.16 -7.88 -6.24
CA SER A 128 0.78 -8.71 -7.27
C SER A 128 1.90 -9.53 -6.64
N LEU A 129 1.81 -10.85 -6.74
CA LEU A 129 2.76 -11.81 -6.16
C LEU A 129 3.77 -12.34 -7.18
N THR A 130 3.49 -12.16 -8.47
CA THR A 130 4.27 -12.69 -9.59
C THR A 130 5.75 -12.34 -9.48
N GLY A 131 6.62 -13.37 -9.46
CA GLY A 131 8.07 -13.22 -9.45
C GLY A 131 8.66 -12.62 -8.18
N LEU A 132 7.88 -12.47 -7.10
CA LEU A 132 8.43 -12.09 -5.80
C LEU A 132 9.20 -13.26 -5.19
N PRO A 133 10.29 -13.02 -4.43
CA PRO A 133 11.04 -14.09 -3.77
C PRO A 133 10.14 -14.94 -2.86
N ALA A 134 10.29 -16.27 -2.92
CA ALA A 134 9.46 -17.19 -2.11
C ALA A 134 9.61 -16.92 -0.60
N ASP A 135 10.83 -16.68 -0.13
CA ASP A 135 11.09 -16.34 1.28
C ASP A 135 10.43 -15.03 1.69
N TYR A 136 10.41 -14.03 0.80
CA TYR A 136 9.68 -12.78 1.06
C TYR A 136 8.16 -13.05 1.20
N LEU A 137 7.58 -13.87 0.30
CA LEU A 137 6.16 -14.23 0.36
C LEU A 137 5.83 -14.97 1.67
N ALA A 138 6.67 -15.94 2.06
CA ALA A 138 6.51 -16.66 3.33
C ALA A 138 6.61 -15.72 4.55
N GLN A 139 7.54 -14.77 4.53
CA GLN A 139 7.66 -13.73 5.58
C GLN A 139 6.41 -12.84 5.65
N GLN A 140 5.80 -12.49 4.51
CA GLN A 140 4.56 -11.71 4.51
C GLN A 140 3.38 -12.50 5.10
N MET A 141 3.28 -13.81 4.84
CA MET A 141 2.29 -14.67 5.49
C MET A 141 2.49 -14.71 7.00
N ALA A 142 3.74 -14.88 7.46
CA ALA A 142 4.07 -14.84 8.89
C ALA A 142 3.75 -13.46 9.51
N ALA A 143 3.98 -12.37 8.80
CA ALA A 143 3.67 -11.02 9.28
C ALA A 143 2.16 -10.77 9.41
N PHE A 144 1.32 -11.26 8.50
CA PHE A 144 -0.13 -11.24 8.66
C PHE A 144 -0.57 -12.09 9.85
N LYS A 145 -0.03 -13.31 9.98
CA LYS A 145 -0.36 -14.24 11.08
C LYS A 145 -0.02 -13.68 12.45
N SER A 146 1.11 -12.98 12.58
CA SER A 146 1.55 -12.37 13.84
C SER A 146 0.90 -11.01 14.13
N GLY A 147 0.19 -10.42 13.16
CA GLY A 147 -0.34 -9.07 13.26
C GLY A 147 0.70 -7.95 13.08
N ALA A 148 1.93 -8.26 12.65
CA ALA A 148 2.93 -7.26 12.29
C ALA A 148 2.57 -6.53 10.97
N ARG A 149 1.77 -7.17 10.12
CA ARG A 149 1.23 -6.57 8.90
C ARG A 149 -0.29 -6.41 9.02
N LYS A 150 -0.72 -5.17 9.12
CA LYS A 150 -2.11 -4.72 9.18
C LYS A 150 -2.35 -3.68 8.09
N THR A 151 -3.46 -2.98 8.19
CA THR A 151 -3.80 -1.82 7.37
C THR A 151 -4.23 -0.65 8.25
N SER A 152 -4.03 0.56 7.76
CA SER A 152 -4.53 1.79 8.37
C SER A 152 -6.03 2.02 8.16
N GLU A 153 -6.64 1.27 7.24
CA GLU A 153 -8.10 1.28 7.01
C GLU A 153 -8.72 -0.01 7.54
N PRO A 154 -9.31 0.00 8.76
CA PRO A 154 -9.82 -1.21 9.39
C PRO A 154 -10.93 -1.92 8.61
N GLU A 155 -11.65 -1.20 7.74
CA GLU A 155 -12.74 -1.77 6.94
C GLU A 155 -12.27 -2.34 5.60
N LEU A 156 -10.96 -2.29 5.30
CA LEU A 156 -10.40 -2.85 4.07
C LEU A 156 -10.46 -4.39 4.07
N LEU A 157 -11.51 -4.94 3.50
CA LEU A 157 -11.79 -6.39 3.48
C LEU A 157 -10.67 -7.25 2.88
N PRO A 158 -9.98 -6.88 1.78
CA PRO A 158 -8.88 -7.69 1.27
C PRO A 158 -7.77 -7.98 2.29
N VAL A 159 -7.49 -7.04 3.20
CA VAL A 159 -6.50 -7.27 4.27
C VAL A 159 -7.07 -8.14 5.39
N LYS A 160 -8.35 -7.98 5.75
CA LYS A 160 -9.03 -8.87 6.71
C LYS A 160 -8.99 -10.33 6.21
N HIS A 161 -9.30 -10.56 4.93
CA HIS A 161 -9.20 -11.89 4.31
C HIS A 161 -7.77 -12.45 4.32
N MET A 162 -6.75 -11.62 4.05
CA MET A 162 -5.37 -12.07 4.14
C MET A 162 -4.94 -12.46 5.55
N ILE A 163 -5.44 -11.77 6.57
CA ILE A 163 -5.20 -12.14 7.98
C ILE A 163 -5.86 -13.50 8.27
N ASP A 164 -7.11 -13.70 7.85
CA ASP A 164 -7.82 -14.97 8.03
C ASP A 164 -7.11 -16.12 7.31
N VAL A 165 -6.73 -15.94 6.06
CA VAL A 165 -5.96 -16.93 5.30
C VAL A 165 -4.64 -17.28 6.01
N ALA A 166 -3.92 -16.27 6.51
CA ALA A 166 -2.65 -16.48 7.21
C ALA A 166 -2.83 -17.21 8.54
N GLN A 167 -3.96 -17.03 9.23
CA GLN A 167 -4.26 -17.75 10.48
C GLN A 167 -4.53 -19.26 10.22
N HIS A 168 -5.15 -19.61 9.09
CA HIS A 168 -5.60 -20.97 8.78
C HIS A 168 -4.62 -21.77 7.92
N ALA A 169 -3.76 -21.10 7.13
CA ALA A 169 -2.75 -21.79 6.36
C ALA A 169 -1.65 -22.39 7.24
N ASP A 170 -1.28 -23.63 6.98
CA ASP A 170 -0.11 -24.26 7.57
C ASP A 170 1.18 -23.86 6.81
N GLY A 171 2.34 -24.30 7.34
CA GLY A 171 3.64 -23.92 6.79
C GLY A 171 3.90 -24.51 5.39
N GLU A 172 3.42 -25.71 5.11
CA GLU A 172 3.63 -26.36 3.80
C GLU A 172 2.71 -25.75 2.73
N GLN A 173 1.47 -25.41 3.09
CA GLN A 173 0.54 -24.71 2.22
C GLN A 173 1.08 -23.30 1.86
N ALA A 174 1.53 -22.54 2.84
CA ALA A 174 2.12 -21.22 2.63
C ALA A 174 3.39 -21.31 1.74
N LYS A 175 4.24 -22.30 1.95
CA LYS A 175 5.44 -22.55 1.16
C LYS A 175 5.12 -22.97 -0.27
N ALA A 176 4.14 -23.84 -0.48
CA ALA A 176 3.70 -24.28 -1.81
C ALA A 176 3.18 -23.08 -2.62
N ALA A 177 2.33 -22.24 -2.02
CA ALA A 177 1.84 -21.02 -2.65
C ALA A 177 2.98 -20.02 -2.96
N ALA A 178 3.90 -19.82 -2.01
CA ALA A 178 5.04 -18.92 -2.19
C ALA A 178 5.94 -19.38 -3.36
N ASN A 179 6.26 -20.65 -3.43
CA ASN A 179 7.07 -21.22 -4.52
C ASN A 179 6.37 -21.07 -5.88
N TYR A 180 5.05 -21.32 -5.93
CA TYR A 180 4.27 -21.16 -7.16
C TYR A 180 4.35 -19.72 -7.67
N PHE A 181 3.97 -18.73 -6.86
CA PHE A 181 3.97 -17.32 -7.29
C PHE A 181 5.37 -16.79 -7.59
N ALA A 182 6.40 -17.26 -6.89
CA ALA A 182 7.79 -16.92 -7.17
C ALA A 182 8.28 -17.45 -8.53
N SER A 183 7.73 -18.58 -9.00
CA SER A 183 8.10 -19.17 -10.29
C SER A 183 7.51 -18.44 -11.50
N LEU A 184 6.48 -17.60 -11.28
CA LEU A 184 5.77 -16.91 -12.34
C LEU A 184 6.60 -15.72 -12.89
N LYS A 185 6.43 -15.45 -14.19
CA LYS A 185 7.12 -14.33 -14.85
C LYS A 185 6.22 -13.10 -14.90
N PRO A 186 6.64 -11.96 -14.33
CA PRO A 186 5.87 -10.73 -14.40
C PRO A 186 5.65 -10.28 -15.86
N LYS A 187 4.44 -9.77 -16.12
CA LYS A 187 4.06 -9.17 -17.41
C LYS A 187 3.53 -7.75 -17.16
N PRO A 188 3.73 -6.79 -18.09
CA PRO A 188 3.08 -5.49 -18.01
C PRO A 188 1.55 -5.65 -18.01
N TRP A 189 0.87 -5.04 -17.06
CA TRP A 189 -0.58 -5.10 -16.92
C TRP A 189 -1.21 -3.77 -16.49
N ILE A 190 -0.37 -2.77 -16.18
CA ILE A 190 -0.80 -1.43 -15.80
C ILE A 190 -0.27 -0.43 -16.82
N HIS A 191 -1.16 0.45 -17.29
CA HIS A 191 -0.82 1.57 -18.14
C HIS A 191 -0.99 2.88 -17.38
N VAL A 192 0.11 3.63 -17.17
CA VAL A 192 0.10 4.90 -16.42
C VAL A 192 -0.13 6.06 -17.38
N VAL A 193 -1.09 6.94 -17.04
CA VAL A 193 -1.46 8.12 -17.83
C VAL A 193 -1.41 9.36 -16.96
N GLU A 194 -0.56 10.32 -17.30
CA GLU A 194 -0.54 11.64 -16.65
C GLU A 194 -1.67 12.51 -17.18
N THR A 195 -2.52 13.03 -16.29
CA THR A 195 -3.68 13.83 -16.66
C THR A 195 -3.98 14.95 -15.64
N THR A 196 -4.82 15.90 -16.02
CA THR A 196 -5.39 16.89 -15.12
C THR A 196 -6.83 16.57 -14.71
N GLN A 197 -7.50 15.70 -15.47
CA GLN A 197 -8.88 15.30 -15.24
C GLN A 197 -9.02 13.80 -15.41
N VAL A 198 -9.99 13.21 -14.69
CA VAL A 198 -10.27 11.78 -14.71
C VAL A 198 -11.78 11.58 -14.59
N ALA A 199 -12.29 10.45 -15.04
CA ALA A 199 -13.67 10.08 -14.81
C ALA A 199 -13.95 10.03 -13.29
N LYS A 200 -15.10 10.56 -12.89
CA LYS A 200 -15.62 10.40 -11.55
C LYS A 200 -15.83 8.92 -11.27
N THR A 201 -15.49 8.47 -10.07
CA THR A 201 -15.50 7.05 -9.71
C THR A 201 -16.15 6.79 -8.36
N HIS A 202 -16.66 5.58 -8.19
CA HIS A 202 -17.09 5.03 -6.90
C HIS A 202 -16.40 3.69 -6.63
N ALA A 203 -16.51 3.21 -5.39
CA ALA A 203 -16.02 1.91 -5.00
C ALA A 203 -17.02 0.81 -5.37
N ALA A 204 -16.53 -0.25 -6.04
CA ALA A 204 -17.30 -1.46 -6.32
C ALA A 204 -16.35 -2.66 -6.45
N GLY A 205 -16.60 -3.73 -5.70
CA GLY A 205 -15.74 -4.92 -5.66
C GLY A 205 -14.32 -4.58 -5.21
N TRP A 206 -14.20 -3.64 -4.28
CA TRP A 206 -12.96 -3.09 -3.70
C TRP A 206 -12.06 -2.35 -4.70
N MET A 207 -12.58 -2.02 -5.87
CA MET A 207 -11.91 -1.26 -6.92
C MET A 207 -12.62 0.08 -7.15
N LEU A 208 -11.97 0.97 -7.89
CA LEU A 208 -12.61 2.16 -8.43
C LEU A 208 -13.19 1.86 -9.81
N VAL A 209 -14.47 2.14 -9.98
CA VAL A 209 -15.16 2.05 -11.28
C VAL A 209 -15.75 3.40 -11.64
N PRO A 210 -15.84 3.77 -12.94
CA PRO A 210 -16.40 5.06 -13.33
C PRO A 210 -17.91 5.11 -13.04
N ASP A 211 -18.38 6.26 -12.51
CA ASP A 211 -19.80 6.51 -12.28
C ASP A 211 -20.55 6.60 -13.62
N GLU A 212 -20.08 7.54 -14.45
CA GLU A 212 -20.54 7.75 -15.80
C GLU A 212 -19.36 8.13 -16.71
N PRO A 213 -19.24 7.56 -17.90
CA PRO A 213 -18.05 7.72 -18.74
C PRO A 213 -17.75 9.17 -19.15
N ASN A 214 -18.76 10.04 -19.21
CA ASN A 214 -18.63 11.41 -19.68
C ASN A 214 -18.50 12.45 -18.54
N ILE A 215 -18.59 12.04 -17.26
CA ILE A 215 -18.44 12.95 -16.14
C ILE A 215 -16.96 12.95 -15.72
N LEU A 216 -16.30 14.09 -15.90
CA LEU A 216 -14.91 14.28 -15.53
C LEU A 216 -14.80 15.17 -14.28
N GLU A 217 -13.79 14.90 -13.47
CA GLU A 217 -13.40 15.72 -12.34
C GLU A 217 -11.89 15.97 -12.32
N PRO A 218 -11.39 17.02 -11.64
CA PRO A 218 -9.95 17.21 -11.46
C PRO A 218 -9.33 16.02 -10.74
N ILE A 219 -8.20 15.50 -11.26
CA ILE A 219 -7.50 14.38 -10.62
C ILE A 219 -6.97 14.74 -9.22
N GLY A 220 -6.64 16.02 -8.99
CA GLY A 220 -6.03 16.45 -7.73
C GLY A 220 -4.72 15.72 -7.46
N ASN A 221 -4.46 15.41 -6.20
CA ASN A 221 -3.30 14.63 -5.77
C ASN A 221 -3.70 13.17 -5.49
N ARG A 222 -4.17 12.46 -6.50
CA ARG A 222 -4.70 11.10 -6.42
C ARG A 222 -4.09 10.20 -7.48
N VAL A 223 -4.12 8.90 -7.22
CA VAL A 223 -4.07 7.86 -8.25
C VAL A 223 -5.49 7.34 -8.44
N ILE A 224 -5.99 7.32 -9.67
CA ILE A 224 -7.25 6.67 -10.01
C ILE A 224 -6.92 5.49 -10.92
N GLU A 225 -6.98 4.30 -10.36
CA GLU A 225 -6.65 3.04 -11.04
C GLU A 225 -7.95 2.27 -11.33
N MET A 226 -8.24 2.07 -12.60
CA MET A 226 -9.49 1.48 -13.07
C MET A 226 -9.20 0.31 -14.03
N PRO A 227 -10.08 -0.70 -14.09
CA PRO A 227 -9.97 -1.76 -15.10
C PRO A 227 -10.08 -1.20 -16.52
N THR A 228 -9.27 -1.74 -17.44
CA THR A 228 -9.41 -1.43 -18.89
C THR A 228 -10.70 -2.02 -19.47
N ASN A 229 -11.16 -3.12 -18.90
CA ASN A 229 -12.42 -3.77 -19.21
C ASN A 229 -13.06 -4.31 -17.94
N LEU A 230 -14.08 -3.61 -17.43
CA LEU A 230 -14.74 -3.95 -16.18
C LEU A 230 -15.32 -5.38 -16.21
N LYS A 231 -15.99 -5.76 -17.30
CA LYS A 231 -16.60 -7.08 -17.41
C LYS A 231 -15.57 -8.22 -17.32
N LEU A 232 -14.44 -8.11 -18.00
CA LEU A 232 -13.39 -9.12 -17.93
C LEU A 232 -12.76 -9.18 -16.54
N THR A 233 -12.59 -8.03 -15.89
CA THR A 233 -12.08 -7.95 -14.52
C THR A 233 -13.04 -8.58 -13.50
N GLU A 234 -14.36 -8.37 -13.66
CA GLU A 234 -15.40 -9.02 -12.86
C GLU A 234 -15.42 -10.55 -13.08
N LEU A 235 -15.16 -11.01 -14.30
CA LEU A 235 -15.01 -12.43 -14.61
C LEU A 235 -13.68 -13.02 -14.12
N ARG A 236 -12.82 -12.23 -13.46
CA ARG A 236 -11.48 -12.64 -13.00
C ARG A 236 -10.56 -13.14 -14.11
N ASP A 237 -10.73 -12.58 -15.32
CA ASP A 237 -9.81 -12.83 -16.43
C ASP A 237 -8.43 -12.24 -16.07
N ASP A 238 -7.45 -13.10 -15.91
CA ASP A 238 -6.09 -12.75 -15.49
C ASP A 238 -5.26 -12.09 -16.62
N THR A 239 -5.83 -11.91 -17.81
CA THR A 239 -5.29 -11.10 -18.90
C THR A 239 -5.81 -9.67 -18.90
N SER A 240 -6.84 -9.36 -18.09
CA SER A 240 -7.40 -8.02 -17.96
C SER A 240 -6.41 -7.07 -17.28
N GLY A 241 -6.15 -5.91 -17.91
CA GLY A 241 -5.23 -4.90 -17.40
C GLY A 241 -5.94 -3.72 -16.76
N PHE A 242 -5.13 -2.76 -16.28
CA PHE A 242 -5.61 -1.56 -15.61
C PHE A 242 -4.99 -0.30 -16.21
N ILE A 243 -5.72 0.81 -16.15
CA ILE A 243 -5.21 2.15 -16.42
C ILE A 243 -5.11 2.89 -15.09
N ALA A 244 -3.94 3.46 -14.84
CA ALA A 244 -3.68 4.28 -13.66
C ALA A 244 -3.50 5.74 -14.09
N TYR A 245 -4.49 6.57 -13.79
CA TYR A 245 -4.42 8.00 -14.00
C TYR A 245 -3.71 8.67 -12.81
N VAL A 246 -2.75 9.55 -13.12
CA VAL A 246 -1.92 10.25 -12.14
C VAL A 246 -1.78 11.72 -12.51
N PRO A 247 -1.47 12.62 -11.53
CA PRO A 247 -1.27 14.04 -11.81
C PRO A 247 -0.12 14.28 -12.79
N LYS A 248 -0.24 15.31 -13.64
CA LYS A 248 0.86 15.73 -14.52
C LYS A 248 2.11 16.06 -13.73
N GLY A 249 3.26 15.58 -14.21
CA GLY A 249 4.57 15.74 -13.58
C GLY A 249 4.90 14.67 -12.53
N SER A 250 3.98 13.74 -12.23
CA SER A 250 4.21 12.66 -11.27
C SER A 250 5.36 11.75 -11.68
N LEU A 251 5.48 11.40 -12.96
CA LEU A 251 6.55 10.53 -13.43
C LEU A 251 7.93 11.17 -13.24
N LYS A 252 8.06 12.46 -13.59
CA LYS A 252 9.32 13.20 -13.40
C LYS A 252 9.69 13.34 -11.93
N LYS A 253 8.72 13.71 -11.08
CA LYS A 253 8.93 13.81 -9.64
C LYS A 253 9.25 12.45 -9.02
N GLY A 254 8.54 11.40 -9.44
CA GLY A 254 8.75 10.04 -8.98
C GLY A 254 10.15 9.52 -9.31
N LEU A 255 10.62 9.72 -10.55
CA LEU A 255 11.99 9.40 -10.94
C LEU A 255 13.01 10.09 -10.02
N PHE A 256 12.84 11.40 -9.75
CA PHE A 256 13.75 12.15 -8.89
C PHE A 256 13.79 11.62 -7.45
N LEU A 257 12.62 11.27 -6.89
CA LEU A 257 12.51 10.66 -5.56
C LEU A 257 13.14 9.27 -5.51
N VAL A 258 12.81 8.41 -6.48
CA VAL A 258 13.23 7.00 -6.51
C VAL A 258 14.72 6.84 -6.80
N ASP A 259 15.28 7.65 -7.71
CA ASP A 259 16.67 7.55 -8.17
C ASP A 259 17.64 8.40 -7.32
N LYS A 260 17.22 9.60 -6.89
CA LYS A 260 18.08 10.58 -6.19
C LYS A 260 17.71 10.78 -4.71
N GLY A 261 16.63 10.20 -4.23
CA GLY A 261 16.16 10.44 -2.87
C GLY A 261 15.54 11.82 -2.63
N GLY A 262 15.23 12.57 -3.69
CA GLY A 262 14.53 13.86 -3.61
C GLY A 262 15.18 14.86 -2.67
N ASP A 263 16.50 15.09 -2.81
CA ASP A 263 17.30 16.00 -1.95
C ASP A 263 17.14 15.72 -0.44
N GLY A 264 17.11 14.45 -0.07
CA GLY A 264 17.03 14.01 1.32
C GLY A 264 15.59 13.87 1.86
N THR A 265 14.59 13.90 0.98
CA THR A 265 13.21 13.56 1.33
C THR A 265 13.09 12.06 1.64
N THR A 266 13.76 11.22 0.86
CA THR A 266 13.85 9.78 1.05
C THR A 266 15.27 9.28 0.72
N MET A 267 15.44 7.97 0.65
CA MET A 267 16.66 7.31 0.14
C MET A 267 16.41 6.78 -1.27
N PRO A 268 17.44 6.71 -2.15
CA PRO A 268 17.29 6.03 -3.43
C PRO A 268 16.80 4.60 -3.27
N CYS A 269 15.69 4.26 -3.92
CA CYS A 269 15.04 2.94 -3.76
C CYS A 269 15.89 1.81 -4.35
N SER A 270 16.70 2.12 -5.39
CA SER A 270 17.60 1.18 -6.06
C SER A 270 18.67 0.59 -5.14
N GLY A 271 19.03 1.29 -4.06
CA GLY A 271 20.02 0.79 -3.09
C GLY A 271 19.62 -0.54 -2.42
N CYS A 272 18.31 -0.77 -2.24
CA CYS A 272 17.77 -2.00 -1.66
C CYS A 272 16.99 -2.83 -2.67
N HIS A 273 16.21 -2.19 -3.56
CA HIS A 273 15.33 -2.90 -4.51
C HIS A 273 16.01 -3.27 -5.84
N GLY A 274 17.34 -3.11 -5.94
CA GLY A 274 18.11 -3.38 -7.15
C GLY A 274 18.14 -2.21 -8.13
N PRO A 275 19.12 -2.16 -9.04
CA PRO A 275 19.37 -1.02 -9.93
C PRO A 275 18.21 -0.77 -10.91
N ASP A 276 17.48 -1.81 -11.28
CA ASP A 276 16.29 -1.77 -12.14
C ASP A 276 14.97 -1.86 -11.36
N LEU A 277 15.02 -1.84 -10.01
CA LEU A 277 13.87 -1.91 -9.10
C LEU A 277 13.08 -3.22 -9.18
N ARG A 278 13.69 -4.26 -9.77
CA ARG A 278 13.12 -5.61 -9.91
C ARG A 278 13.43 -6.54 -8.74
N GLY A 279 13.96 -5.97 -7.67
CA GLY A 279 14.35 -6.70 -6.48
C GLY A 279 15.74 -7.28 -6.54
N GLN A 280 16.25 -7.68 -5.39
CA GLN A 280 17.50 -8.42 -5.27
C GLN A 280 17.48 -9.28 -4.01
N ASN A 281 17.98 -10.50 -4.08
CA ASN A 281 17.91 -11.46 -2.97
C ASN A 281 16.47 -11.60 -2.46
N ASN A 282 16.23 -11.34 -1.17
CA ASN A 282 14.90 -11.38 -0.55
C ASN A 282 14.19 -10.01 -0.52
N VAL A 283 14.74 -8.97 -1.16
CA VAL A 283 14.09 -7.68 -1.29
C VAL A 283 13.17 -7.70 -2.52
N PRO A 284 11.87 -7.34 -2.38
CA PRO A 284 10.89 -7.52 -3.45
C PRO A 284 11.11 -6.56 -4.62
N SER A 285 10.69 -6.98 -5.80
CA SER A 285 10.47 -6.11 -6.96
C SER A 285 9.38 -5.08 -6.64
N ILE A 286 9.61 -3.82 -7.03
CA ILE A 286 8.64 -2.72 -6.93
C ILE A 286 8.30 -2.12 -8.31
N ALA A 287 9.02 -2.51 -9.37
CA ALA A 287 8.74 -2.08 -10.74
C ALA A 287 7.44 -2.72 -11.26
N GLY A 288 6.62 -1.96 -11.99
CA GLY A 288 5.41 -2.44 -12.66
C GLY A 288 4.28 -2.89 -11.73
N ARG A 289 4.31 -2.50 -10.45
CA ARG A 289 3.27 -2.84 -9.46
C ARG A 289 2.17 -1.80 -9.45
N SER A 290 0.95 -2.20 -9.02
CA SER A 290 -0.20 -1.31 -8.85
C SER A 290 0.16 -0.04 -8.08
N PRO A 291 -0.06 1.16 -8.62
CA PRO A 291 0.32 2.39 -7.92
C PRO A 291 -0.56 2.67 -6.70
N SER A 292 -1.85 2.32 -6.71
CA SER A 292 -2.69 2.43 -5.52
C SER A 292 -2.23 1.48 -4.41
N TYR A 293 -1.81 0.26 -4.77
CA TYR A 293 -1.19 -0.67 -3.83
C TYR A 293 0.14 -0.13 -3.27
N ILE A 294 1.02 0.46 -4.11
CA ILE A 294 2.27 1.06 -3.64
C ILE A 294 2.00 2.18 -2.64
N VAL A 295 1.05 3.08 -2.93
CA VAL A 295 0.67 4.15 -2.00
C VAL A 295 0.20 3.57 -0.66
N ARG A 296 -0.66 2.55 -0.65
CA ARG A 296 -1.08 1.88 0.59
C ARG A 296 0.11 1.36 1.39
N GLN A 297 1.07 0.71 0.72
CA GLN A 297 2.21 0.14 1.42
C GLN A 297 3.13 1.23 2.00
N LEU A 298 3.42 2.30 1.25
CA LEU A 298 4.21 3.42 1.75
C LEU A 298 3.53 4.11 2.94
N TYR A 299 2.21 4.29 2.85
CA TYR A 299 1.41 4.87 3.93
C TYR A 299 1.40 3.97 5.18
N ASP A 300 1.05 2.68 5.03
CA ASP A 300 1.02 1.72 6.14
C ASP A 300 2.40 1.54 6.81
N LEU A 301 3.48 1.62 6.04
CA LEU A 301 4.84 1.63 6.58
C LEU A 301 5.13 2.91 7.39
N GLN A 302 4.73 4.08 6.88
CA GLN A 302 4.99 5.36 7.54
C GLN A 302 4.26 5.48 8.89
N ILE A 303 3.02 4.97 8.99
CA ILE A 303 2.25 4.99 10.24
C ILE A 303 2.47 3.78 11.13
N GLY A 304 3.25 2.78 10.69
CA GLY A 304 3.57 1.58 11.46
C GLY A 304 2.50 0.48 11.44
N SER A 305 1.44 0.59 10.62
CA SER A 305 0.47 -0.51 10.41
C SER A 305 1.09 -1.72 9.72
N ARG A 306 2.18 -1.52 9.00
CA ARG A 306 3.05 -2.54 8.44
C ARG A 306 4.44 -2.42 9.04
N SER A 307 4.86 -3.43 9.81
CA SER A 307 6.11 -3.42 10.57
C SER A 307 6.68 -4.84 10.71
N GLY A 308 7.80 -4.95 11.40
CA GLY A 308 8.41 -6.22 11.82
C GLY A 308 9.44 -6.78 10.85
N GLY A 309 10.53 -7.31 11.42
CA GLY A 309 11.62 -7.94 10.68
C GLY A 309 12.30 -7.03 9.67
N ALA A 310 12.58 -7.55 8.47
CA ALA A 310 13.21 -6.79 7.40
C ALA A 310 12.38 -5.59 6.91
N THR A 311 11.06 -5.59 7.17
CA THR A 311 10.15 -4.49 6.79
C THR A 311 10.47 -3.19 7.53
N ASP A 312 11.03 -3.26 8.75
CA ASP A 312 11.37 -2.08 9.54
C ASP A 312 12.45 -1.21 8.87
N GLN A 313 13.26 -1.78 7.97
CA GLN A 313 14.21 -1.01 7.17
C GLN A 313 13.53 0.00 6.24
N MET A 314 12.27 -0.22 5.87
CA MET A 314 11.48 0.70 5.05
C MET A 314 10.96 1.93 5.82
N GLN A 315 11.01 1.94 7.15
CA GLN A 315 10.54 3.08 7.95
C GLN A 315 11.33 4.35 7.66
N ILE A 316 12.66 4.25 7.52
CA ILE A 316 13.51 5.41 7.22
C ILE A 316 13.19 6.03 5.84
N PRO A 317 13.11 5.27 4.73
CA PRO A 317 12.73 5.79 3.44
C PRO A 317 11.37 6.50 3.41
N VAL A 318 10.38 6.03 4.19
CA VAL A 318 9.03 6.61 4.15
C VAL A 318 8.80 7.76 5.12
N LEU A 319 9.69 7.96 6.09
CA LEU A 319 9.49 8.83 7.25
C LEU A 319 9.06 10.27 6.90
N LYS A 320 9.62 10.85 5.83
CA LYS A 320 9.40 12.25 5.43
C LYS A 320 8.49 12.38 4.21
N LEU A 321 7.93 11.30 3.68
CA LEU A 321 7.11 11.35 2.48
C LEU A 321 5.78 12.06 2.75
N THR A 322 5.46 13.02 1.89
CA THR A 322 4.11 13.58 1.78
C THR A 322 3.25 12.67 0.91
N MET A 323 1.93 12.83 0.94
CA MET A 323 1.04 12.10 0.03
C MET A 323 1.39 12.37 -1.44
N ASN A 324 1.79 13.59 -1.78
CA ASN A 324 2.23 13.92 -3.15
C ASN A 324 3.53 13.19 -3.54
N ASP A 325 4.43 12.93 -2.59
CA ASP A 325 5.63 12.13 -2.85
C ASP A 325 5.28 10.65 -3.06
N MET A 326 4.38 10.11 -2.25
CA MET A 326 3.89 8.73 -2.39
C MET A 326 3.19 8.50 -3.74
N VAL A 327 2.33 9.45 -4.16
CA VAL A 327 1.67 9.42 -5.48
C VAL A 327 2.71 9.44 -6.61
N ALA A 328 3.71 10.32 -6.52
CA ALA A 328 4.74 10.43 -7.55
C ALA A 328 5.64 9.19 -7.64
N ILE A 329 6.08 8.66 -6.48
CA ILE A 329 6.85 7.41 -6.40
C ILE A 329 6.04 6.26 -7.02
N ALA A 330 4.78 6.10 -6.61
CA ALA A 330 3.91 5.04 -7.08
C ALA A 330 3.65 5.13 -8.58
N ALA A 331 3.41 6.33 -9.11
CA ALA A 331 3.22 6.57 -10.53
C ALA A 331 4.45 6.15 -11.35
N TYR A 332 5.64 6.57 -10.91
CA TYR A 332 6.88 6.22 -11.60
C TYR A 332 7.15 4.70 -11.55
N LEU A 333 7.05 4.08 -10.38
CA LEU A 333 7.28 2.64 -10.23
C LEU A 333 6.31 1.81 -11.08
N ALA A 334 5.03 2.20 -11.13
CA ALA A 334 4.02 1.53 -11.94
C ALA A 334 4.26 1.68 -13.46
N SER A 335 4.90 2.75 -13.90
CA SER A 335 5.23 3.00 -15.32
C SER A 335 6.41 2.16 -15.83
N LEU A 336 7.17 1.53 -14.93
CA LEU A 336 8.30 0.69 -15.28
C LEU A 336 7.82 -0.70 -15.76
N ARG A 337 8.61 -1.34 -16.58
CA ARG A 337 8.39 -2.77 -16.90
C ARG A 337 8.70 -3.62 -15.66
N PRO A 338 7.81 -4.52 -15.28
CA PRO A 338 8.02 -5.38 -14.11
C PRO A 338 9.16 -6.38 -14.30
#